data_1d06f17c7b6603d409b71c0935c7643e
#
_entry.id   1d06f17c7b6603d409b71c0935c7643e
#
_cell.length_a   1.000
_cell.length_b   1.000
_cell.length_c   1.000
_cell.angle_alpha   90.00
_cell.angle_beta   90.00
_cell.angle_gamma   90.00
#
_symmetry.space_group_name_H-M   'P 1'
#
loop_
_entity.id
_entity.type
_entity.pdbx_description
1 polymer ?
#
loop_
_entity_poly.entity_id
_entity_poly.type
_entity_poly.pdbx_seq_one_letter_code
_entity_poly.pdbx_strand_id
1 'polypeptide(L)'
;MRGAITGLLAAVAIGSFSAPVLLQEKGGDDRTGPYDVVQGWPQPLAFAKPGYIWGSTGGIFAESPNRIFIANRGELKLPEKLPPNFTGFWGSFGEQATTPTPEFRNCIVVVDGAGRAVESWTQWDYLFEDGRGPHSVLMSPYDPEHNVWIVDDIHHQIFKFSNDGKKMLMALGVRDEPGSDATHFKRPTDIAWLPDGMFFVSDGYGNTRVAKFDGNGKFLLTWGTRGTGPSQFNTPHSITIDRNRRVYVSDRANNRIQVFDENGKWLDAFPNIQQPYNIRISDDQFLWVFSGPLDKMLKYDLDGHLLYAWGTHGTTPGFFWAVHEFGADADGNLYTAEVFGGRSQKFRPRAAADPTHIYRPQPLMPKSAPMSTQTGIAPPVFDAPVAGAPGAEKFSGAWKLVKAEPEVTAGRGGGARGGGIGGPYAETIFNQAPPSVVLTQAAGKVSVQIGSAAASYTLDNRTTWSTPGDVNALKTRAHWDGAKLHLHFKQGMNWGRDVLSLDGPTLTIVRDLESGGASTTRTMTYTRTS
;
A
#
# COMPACT_ATOMS: atom_id res chain seq x y z
N MET A 1 64.48 35.16 -65.01
CA MET A 1 63.07 34.72 -65.19
C MET A 1 62.49 34.35 -63.84
N ARG A 2 61.59 35.16 -63.39
CA ARG A 2 60.99 35.05 -62.03
C ARG A 2 59.78 34.17 -62.11
N GLY A 3 59.76 33.05 -61.38
CA GLY A 3 58.56 32.18 -61.23
C GLY A 3 57.85 32.56 -59.92
N ALA A 4 56.58 32.93 -60.05
CA ALA A 4 55.73 33.25 -58.91
C ALA A 4 55.12 31.94 -58.36
N ILE A 5 55.29 31.73 -57.05
CA ILE A 5 54.62 30.67 -56.28
C ILE A 5 53.38 31.28 -55.65
N THR A 6 52.22 30.83 -56.11
CA THR A 6 50.91 31.20 -55.54
C THR A 6 50.62 30.28 -54.37
N GLY A 7 50.69 30.80 -53.15
CA GLY A 7 50.29 30.06 -51.94
C GLY A 7 48.79 30.13 -51.76
N LEU A 8 48.15 28.96 -51.64
CA LEU A 8 46.74 28.81 -51.32
C LEU A 8 46.60 28.80 -49.79
N LEU A 9 46.04 29.85 -49.22
CA LEU A 9 45.67 29.91 -47.78
C LEU A 9 44.31 29.25 -47.63
N ALA A 10 44.27 28.06 -47.03
CA ALA A 10 43.05 27.44 -46.56
C ALA A 10 42.67 28.03 -45.20
N ALA A 11 41.59 28.81 -45.16
CA ALA A 11 41.00 29.29 -43.92
C ALA A 11 40.20 28.15 -43.28
N VAL A 12 40.71 27.59 -42.16
CA VAL A 12 39.93 26.68 -41.30
C VAL A 12 39.05 27.55 -40.43
N ALA A 13 37.76 27.57 -40.74
CA ALA A 13 36.73 28.13 -39.86
C ALA A 13 36.55 27.20 -38.66
N ILE A 14 37.15 27.55 -37.50
CA ILE A 14 36.84 26.92 -36.23
C ILE A 14 35.48 27.45 -35.79
N GLY A 15 34.43 26.68 -36.05
CA GLY A 15 33.10 26.91 -35.48
C GLY A 15 33.16 26.69 -33.99
N SER A 16 33.17 27.79 -33.21
CA SER A 16 32.98 27.72 -31.78
C SER A 16 31.55 27.25 -31.50
N PHE A 17 31.36 25.96 -31.25
CA PHE A 17 30.17 25.49 -30.59
C PHE A 17 30.23 25.96 -29.13
N SER A 18 29.65 27.11 -28.84
CA SER A 18 29.34 27.48 -27.46
C SER A 18 28.26 26.49 -27.00
N ALA A 19 28.63 25.49 -26.21
CA ALA A 19 27.68 24.75 -25.41
C ALA A 19 26.84 25.78 -24.61
N PRO A 20 25.53 25.63 -24.51
CA PRO A 20 24.75 26.50 -23.66
C PRO A 20 25.31 26.36 -22.24
N VAL A 21 25.85 27.44 -21.73
CA VAL A 21 26.18 27.56 -20.30
C VAL A 21 24.81 27.50 -19.63
N LEU A 22 24.49 26.38 -19.03
CA LEU A 22 23.40 26.30 -18.07
C LEU A 22 23.74 27.32 -16.98
N LEU A 23 23.09 28.47 -17.04
CA LEU A 23 23.15 29.45 -15.96
C LEU A 23 22.54 28.74 -14.75
N GLN A 24 23.37 28.26 -13.86
CA GLN A 24 22.97 27.74 -12.58
C GLN A 24 22.27 28.90 -11.85
N GLU A 25 20.97 28.76 -11.62
CA GLU A 25 20.22 29.75 -10.86
C GLU A 25 20.86 29.93 -9.50
N LYS A 26 21.12 31.19 -9.14
CA LYS A 26 21.62 31.49 -7.79
C LYS A 26 20.46 31.43 -6.83
N GLY A 27 20.53 30.55 -5.87
CA GLY A 27 19.50 30.48 -4.82
C GLY A 27 19.07 29.07 -4.49
N GLY A 28 18.01 28.98 -3.69
CA GLY A 28 17.58 27.77 -3.04
C GLY A 28 16.90 26.74 -3.94
N ASP A 29 16.35 25.73 -3.27
CA ASP A 29 15.59 24.64 -3.91
C ASP A 29 14.39 25.15 -4.69
N ASP A 30 14.08 24.49 -5.78
CA ASP A 30 12.80 24.65 -6.46
C ASP A 30 11.68 24.07 -5.57
N ARG A 31 10.91 24.96 -4.94
CA ARG A 31 9.89 24.56 -3.94
C ARG A 31 8.59 24.12 -4.57
N THR A 32 8.24 24.65 -5.71
CA THR A 32 6.93 24.48 -6.35
C THR A 32 7.01 23.79 -7.68
N GLY A 33 8.20 23.56 -8.21
CA GLY A 33 8.41 22.93 -9.51
C GLY A 33 7.74 23.69 -10.66
N PRO A 34 7.42 22.98 -11.74
CA PRO A 34 6.83 23.57 -12.93
C PRO A 34 5.31 23.78 -12.82
N TYR A 35 4.76 23.72 -11.61
CA TYR A 35 3.31 23.69 -11.40
C TYR A 35 2.81 24.82 -10.53
N ASP A 36 1.53 25.16 -10.73
CA ASP A 36 0.73 25.94 -9.79
C ASP A 36 -0.29 25.01 -9.13
N VAL A 37 -0.39 25.07 -7.79
CA VAL A 37 -1.39 24.30 -7.06
C VAL A 37 -2.79 24.85 -7.31
N VAL A 38 -3.74 23.98 -7.53
CA VAL A 38 -5.17 24.34 -7.66
C VAL A 38 -5.77 24.42 -6.26
N GLN A 39 -6.01 25.63 -5.79
CA GLN A 39 -6.54 25.88 -4.45
C GLN A 39 -7.93 25.25 -4.27
N GLY A 40 -8.16 24.63 -3.10
CA GLY A 40 -9.44 24.02 -2.77
C GLY A 40 -9.81 22.77 -3.57
N TRP A 41 -8.81 22.11 -4.20
CA TRP A 41 -9.00 20.83 -4.84
C TRP A 41 -8.44 19.69 -3.95
N PRO A 42 -9.18 18.57 -3.75
CA PRO A 42 -10.58 18.36 -4.09
C PRO A 42 -11.49 19.26 -3.23
N GLN A 43 -12.73 19.44 -3.68
CA GLN A 43 -13.76 20.11 -2.89
C GLN A 43 -14.14 19.25 -1.67
N PRO A 44 -14.80 19.81 -0.66
CA PRO A 44 -15.35 19.03 0.44
C PRO A 44 -16.15 17.84 -0.07
N LEU A 45 -16.01 16.68 0.60
CA LEU A 45 -16.64 15.43 0.17
C LEU A 45 -18.17 15.54 0.26
N ALA A 46 -18.83 15.67 -0.88
CA ALA A 46 -20.27 15.88 -0.95
C ALA A 46 -21.09 14.69 -0.37
N PHE A 47 -20.52 13.50 -0.33
CA PHE A 47 -21.14 12.27 0.18
C PHE A 47 -20.86 12.02 1.67
N ALA A 48 -20.03 12.86 2.30
CA ALA A 48 -19.66 12.68 3.70
C ALA A 48 -20.86 12.89 4.63
N LYS A 49 -20.85 12.23 5.78
CA LYS A 49 -21.78 12.53 6.86
C LYS A 49 -21.60 13.97 7.34
N PRO A 50 -22.66 14.62 7.84
CA PRO A 50 -22.53 15.93 8.48
C PRO A 50 -21.48 15.92 9.58
N GLY A 51 -20.52 16.87 9.54
CA GLY A 51 -19.41 16.95 10.48
C GLY A 51 -18.23 16.02 10.17
N TYR A 52 -18.20 15.40 9.00
CA TYR A 52 -17.09 14.57 8.52
C TYR A 52 -16.42 15.19 7.30
N ILE A 53 -15.16 14.84 7.09
CA ILE A 53 -14.32 15.28 5.98
C ILE A 53 -13.59 14.08 5.34
N TRP A 54 -12.86 14.35 4.26
CA TRP A 54 -11.92 13.42 3.68
C TRP A 54 -10.97 12.84 4.75
N GLY A 55 -10.71 11.56 4.67
CA GLY A 55 -9.66 10.93 5.43
C GLY A 55 -8.27 11.08 4.81
N SER A 56 -7.33 10.32 5.32
CA SER A 56 -6.04 10.11 4.67
C SER A 56 -6.24 9.50 3.29
N THR A 57 -5.45 9.92 2.29
CA THR A 57 -5.55 9.39 0.94
C THR A 57 -4.38 8.47 0.65
N GLY A 58 -4.69 7.20 0.32
CA GLY A 58 -3.70 6.17 0.01
C GLY A 58 -3.25 6.21 -1.44
N GLY A 59 -4.16 6.50 -2.36
CA GLY A 59 -3.90 6.46 -3.79
C GLY A 59 -4.70 7.47 -4.59
N ILE A 60 -4.20 7.78 -5.79
CA ILE A 60 -4.84 8.68 -6.74
C ILE A 60 -4.50 8.30 -8.18
N PHE A 61 -5.51 8.22 -9.04
CA PHE A 61 -5.33 7.91 -10.44
C PHE A 61 -6.23 8.77 -11.32
N ALA A 62 -5.67 9.44 -12.31
CA ALA A 62 -6.42 10.23 -13.29
C ALA A 62 -6.65 9.42 -14.57
N GLU A 63 -7.87 8.94 -14.77
CA GLU A 63 -8.29 8.32 -16.04
C GLU A 63 -8.39 9.38 -17.14
N SER A 64 -8.84 10.56 -16.78
CA SER A 64 -8.93 11.72 -17.66
C SER A 64 -8.92 13.01 -16.83
N PRO A 65 -8.80 14.21 -17.46
CA PRO A 65 -8.88 15.48 -16.73
C PRO A 65 -10.20 15.71 -15.96
N ASN A 66 -11.24 14.93 -16.26
CA ASN A 66 -12.56 15.02 -15.63
C ASN A 66 -12.98 13.75 -14.88
N ARG A 67 -12.07 12.78 -14.72
CA ARG A 67 -12.36 11.57 -13.97
C ARG A 67 -11.13 11.10 -13.21
N ILE A 68 -11.07 11.46 -11.95
CA ILE A 68 -9.94 11.20 -11.08
C ILE A 68 -10.41 10.34 -9.90
N PHE A 69 -9.81 9.17 -9.73
CA PHE A 69 -10.05 8.24 -8.64
C PHE A 69 -9.20 8.58 -7.43
N ILE A 70 -9.81 8.58 -6.27
CA ILE A 70 -9.15 8.78 -4.98
C ILE A 70 -9.43 7.58 -4.09
N ALA A 71 -8.38 6.89 -3.67
CA ALA A 71 -8.41 5.88 -2.64
C ALA A 71 -8.40 6.57 -1.27
N ASN A 72 -9.59 6.81 -0.75
CA ASN A 72 -9.82 7.49 0.51
C ASN A 72 -9.85 6.48 1.67
N ARG A 73 -9.11 6.73 2.72
CA ARG A 73 -9.05 5.84 3.89
C ARG A 73 -10.18 6.09 4.89
N GLY A 74 -11.39 6.28 4.35
CA GLY A 74 -12.60 6.55 5.10
C GLY A 74 -12.78 8.03 5.43
N GLU A 75 -13.84 8.35 6.16
CA GLU A 75 -14.19 9.70 6.60
C GLU A 75 -13.66 9.97 8.01
N LEU A 76 -13.20 11.19 8.25
CA LEU A 76 -12.76 11.62 9.58
C LEU A 76 -13.76 12.58 10.19
N LYS A 77 -14.16 12.30 11.44
CA LYS A 77 -15.04 13.20 12.20
C LYS A 77 -14.28 14.45 12.63
N LEU A 78 -14.82 15.60 12.32
CA LEU A 78 -14.29 16.87 12.79
C LEU A 78 -14.54 17.05 14.29
N PRO A 79 -13.59 17.68 15.02
CA PRO A 79 -13.83 18.11 16.39
C PRO A 79 -14.90 19.20 16.43
N GLU A 80 -15.61 19.33 17.55
CA GLU A 80 -16.66 20.34 17.71
C GLU A 80 -16.14 21.78 17.52
N LYS A 81 -14.89 22.03 17.90
CA LYS A 81 -14.24 23.33 17.73
C LYS A 81 -13.07 23.22 16.78
N LEU A 82 -13.18 23.86 15.65
CA LEU A 82 -12.11 23.94 14.65
C LEU A 82 -11.11 25.05 15.02
N PRO A 83 -9.79 24.81 14.80
CA PRO A 83 -8.79 25.85 14.98
C PRO A 83 -8.91 26.91 13.87
N PRO A 84 -8.45 28.16 14.13
CA PRO A 84 -8.55 29.26 13.17
C PRO A 84 -7.84 29.01 11.83
N ASN A 85 -6.83 28.13 11.82
CA ASN A 85 -6.04 27.77 10.64
C ASN A 85 -6.54 26.52 9.92
N PHE A 86 -7.72 26.01 10.26
CA PHE A 86 -8.31 24.86 9.58
C PHE A 86 -8.58 25.16 8.10
N THR A 87 -8.03 24.36 7.20
CA THR A 87 -8.10 24.56 5.75
C THR A 87 -8.89 23.47 5.01
N GLY A 88 -9.67 22.65 5.74
CA GLY A 88 -10.56 21.65 5.13
C GLY A 88 -10.00 20.23 5.08
N PHE A 89 -8.78 20.01 5.53
CA PHE A 89 -8.17 18.67 5.60
C PHE A 89 -7.48 18.42 6.95
N TRP A 90 -7.31 17.17 7.32
CA TRP A 90 -6.83 16.80 8.66
C TRP A 90 -5.44 17.36 8.96
N GLY A 91 -4.50 17.26 8.02
CA GLY A 91 -3.13 17.74 8.20
C GLY A 91 -3.03 19.23 8.56
N SER A 92 -4.08 20.04 8.34
CA SER A 92 -4.10 21.44 8.76
C SER A 92 -4.14 21.65 10.28
N PHE A 93 -4.42 20.61 11.05
CA PHE A 93 -4.27 20.64 12.51
C PHE A 93 -2.80 20.60 12.97
N GLY A 94 -1.87 20.30 12.07
CA GLY A 94 -0.43 20.19 12.33
C GLY A 94 0.04 18.77 12.61
N GLU A 95 1.36 18.58 12.60
CA GLU A 95 2.00 17.27 12.68
C GLU A 95 1.75 16.50 14.00
N GLN A 96 1.42 17.21 15.05
CA GLN A 96 1.15 16.61 16.36
C GLN A 96 -0.32 16.27 16.61
N ALA A 97 -1.20 16.58 15.65
CA ALA A 97 -2.61 16.27 15.80
C ALA A 97 -2.84 14.76 15.72
N THR A 98 -3.52 14.23 16.73
CA THR A 98 -3.94 12.83 16.73
C THR A 98 -5.00 12.64 15.66
N THR A 99 -4.73 11.78 14.69
CA THR A 99 -5.72 11.41 13.67
C THR A 99 -6.85 10.62 14.32
N PRO A 100 -8.12 11.04 14.18
CA PRO A 100 -9.24 10.24 14.65
C PRO A 100 -9.33 8.93 13.89
N THR A 101 -10.05 7.98 14.45
CA THR A 101 -10.39 6.76 13.72
C THR A 101 -11.30 7.09 12.56
N PRO A 102 -10.95 6.65 11.36
CA PRO A 102 -11.84 6.83 10.23
C PRO A 102 -13.08 5.92 10.36
N GLU A 103 -14.20 6.39 9.88
CA GLU A 103 -15.29 5.53 9.47
C GLU A 103 -15.02 5.09 8.02
N PHE A 104 -15.00 3.77 7.77
CA PHE A 104 -14.74 3.23 6.43
C PHE A 104 -15.96 3.42 5.53
N ARG A 105 -16.11 4.65 5.10
CA ARG A 105 -17.14 5.13 4.17
C ARG A 105 -16.49 5.94 3.08
N ASN A 106 -17.08 5.87 1.88
CA ASN A 106 -16.54 6.58 0.71
C ASN A 106 -15.05 6.26 0.50
N CYS A 107 -14.71 4.95 0.52
CA CYS A 107 -13.33 4.50 0.39
C CYS A 107 -12.80 4.61 -1.04
N ILE A 108 -13.68 4.52 -2.04
CA ILE A 108 -13.35 4.73 -3.45
C ILE A 108 -14.23 5.87 -3.97
N VAL A 109 -13.62 7.00 -4.26
CA VAL A 109 -14.34 8.19 -4.73
C VAL A 109 -13.81 8.62 -6.08
N VAL A 110 -14.70 9.06 -6.97
CA VAL A 110 -14.34 9.70 -8.24
C VAL A 110 -14.68 11.17 -8.15
N VAL A 111 -13.73 12.01 -8.53
CA VAL A 111 -13.94 13.46 -8.63
C VAL A 111 -13.78 13.94 -10.06
N ASP A 112 -14.46 15.03 -10.39
CA ASP A 112 -14.29 15.72 -11.67
C ASP A 112 -13.05 16.65 -11.67
N GLY A 113 -12.76 17.27 -12.80
CA GLY A 113 -11.64 18.19 -12.96
C GLY A 113 -11.66 19.40 -12.03
N ALA A 114 -12.85 19.78 -11.54
CA ALA A 114 -13.05 20.83 -10.56
C ALA A 114 -12.94 20.34 -9.11
N GLY A 115 -12.73 19.03 -8.91
CA GLY A 115 -12.59 18.40 -7.59
C GLY A 115 -13.91 18.06 -6.91
N ARG A 116 -15.05 18.14 -7.61
CA ARG A 116 -16.35 17.73 -7.06
C ARG A 116 -16.45 16.23 -7.08
N ALA A 117 -16.80 15.61 -5.95
CA ALA A 117 -17.08 14.20 -5.89
C ALA A 117 -18.35 13.89 -6.70
N VAL A 118 -18.20 13.05 -7.75
CA VAL A 118 -19.28 12.70 -8.69
C VAL A 118 -19.73 11.25 -8.58
N GLU A 119 -18.86 10.36 -8.06
CA GLU A 119 -19.17 8.97 -7.75
C GLU A 119 -18.57 8.60 -6.40
N SER A 120 -19.25 7.72 -5.68
CA SER A 120 -18.69 7.01 -4.53
C SER A 120 -19.16 5.56 -4.56
N TRP A 121 -18.22 4.63 -4.44
CA TRP A 121 -18.47 3.20 -4.56
C TRP A 121 -18.74 2.57 -3.20
N THR A 122 -19.70 3.14 -2.46
CA THR A 122 -20.00 2.76 -1.07
C THR A 122 -20.40 1.30 -0.89
N GLN A 123 -20.90 0.64 -1.96
CA GLN A 123 -21.19 -0.79 -1.96
C GLN A 123 -19.96 -1.68 -1.69
N TRP A 124 -18.75 -1.12 -1.81
CA TRP A 124 -17.48 -1.82 -1.58
C TRP A 124 -16.77 -1.38 -0.30
N ASP A 125 -17.33 -0.45 0.47
CA ASP A 125 -16.69 0.07 1.70
C ASP A 125 -16.40 -1.04 2.71
N TYR A 126 -17.27 -2.08 2.79
CA TYR A 126 -17.12 -3.22 3.68
C TYR A 126 -15.82 -4.02 3.46
N LEU A 127 -15.21 -3.93 2.26
CA LEU A 127 -13.94 -4.58 1.96
C LEU A 127 -12.80 -4.04 2.84
N PHE A 128 -12.90 -2.78 3.26
CA PHE A 128 -11.85 -2.04 3.96
C PHE A 128 -12.11 -1.87 5.46
N GLU A 129 -13.26 -2.35 5.95
CA GLU A 129 -13.60 -2.31 7.36
C GLU A 129 -12.55 -3.04 8.20
N ASP A 130 -12.27 -2.51 9.40
CA ASP A 130 -11.24 -3.02 10.32
C ASP A 130 -9.80 -2.94 9.83
N GLY A 131 -9.58 -2.38 8.64
CA GLY A 131 -8.29 -2.18 8.01
C GLY A 131 -7.71 -0.79 8.23
N ARG A 132 -7.13 -0.29 7.14
CA ARG A 132 -6.58 1.08 7.03
C ARG A 132 -7.19 1.82 5.84
N GLY A 133 -8.18 1.25 5.17
CA GLY A 133 -8.68 1.69 3.89
C GLY A 133 -7.78 1.28 2.72
N PRO A 134 -8.16 1.62 1.49
CA PRO A 134 -7.40 1.24 0.30
C PRO A 134 -6.00 1.87 0.31
N HIS A 135 -5.02 1.06 -0.11
CA HIS A 135 -3.61 1.45 -0.20
C HIS A 135 -3.31 2.21 -1.48
N SER A 136 -3.78 1.69 -2.62
CA SER A 136 -3.53 2.26 -3.95
C SER A 136 -4.74 2.10 -4.85
N VAL A 137 -4.88 3.00 -5.84
CA VAL A 137 -5.85 2.89 -6.93
C VAL A 137 -5.15 3.05 -8.27
N LEU A 138 -5.35 2.11 -9.18
CA LEU A 138 -4.56 1.97 -10.40
C LEU A 138 -5.40 1.53 -11.59
N MET A 139 -4.92 1.79 -12.79
CA MET A 139 -5.42 1.19 -14.04
C MET A 139 -4.24 0.72 -14.88
N SER A 140 -4.43 -0.41 -15.56
CA SER A 140 -3.48 -0.84 -16.57
C SER A 140 -3.56 0.08 -17.80
N PRO A 141 -2.44 0.61 -18.31
CA PRO A 141 -2.46 1.38 -19.53
C PRO A 141 -2.82 0.53 -20.77
N TYR A 142 -2.78 -0.79 -20.62
CA TYR A 142 -3.05 -1.76 -21.68
C TYR A 142 -4.44 -2.39 -21.60
N ASP A 143 -5.28 -1.97 -20.63
CA ASP A 143 -6.64 -2.49 -20.49
C ASP A 143 -7.64 -1.57 -21.22
N PRO A 144 -8.22 -2.01 -22.37
CA PRO A 144 -9.15 -1.17 -23.14
C PRO A 144 -10.49 -0.95 -22.43
N GLU A 145 -10.78 -1.67 -21.36
CA GLU A 145 -11.98 -1.45 -20.53
C GLU A 145 -11.72 -0.45 -19.39
N HIS A 146 -10.47 -0.05 -19.16
CA HIS A 146 -10.06 0.82 -18.05
C HIS A 146 -10.52 0.31 -16.68
N ASN A 147 -10.42 -1.01 -16.46
CA ASN A 147 -10.79 -1.60 -15.19
C ASN A 147 -9.93 -1.04 -14.04
N VAL A 148 -10.55 -0.85 -12.90
CA VAL A 148 -9.94 -0.22 -11.73
C VAL A 148 -9.39 -1.27 -10.79
N TRP A 149 -8.12 -1.12 -10.43
CA TRP A 149 -7.47 -1.99 -9.46
C TRP A 149 -7.28 -1.28 -8.14
N ILE A 150 -7.59 -1.97 -7.06
CA ILE A 150 -7.44 -1.48 -5.69
C ILE A 150 -6.58 -2.46 -4.92
N VAL A 151 -5.56 -1.95 -4.24
CA VAL A 151 -4.73 -2.72 -3.31
C VAL A 151 -5.21 -2.44 -1.90
N ASP A 152 -5.46 -3.50 -1.14
CA ASP A 152 -5.69 -3.46 0.31
C ASP A 152 -4.53 -4.16 1.03
N ASP A 153 -3.63 -3.39 1.59
CA ASP A 153 -2.45 -3.95 2.24
C ASP A 153 -2.78 -4.62 3.58
N ILE A 154 -3.76 -4.13 4.32
CA ILE A 154 -4.06 -4.64 5.66
C ILE A 154 -4.78 -5.98 5.62
N HIS A 155 -5.71 -6.15 4.66
CA HIS A 155 -6.43 -7.42 4.49
C HIS A 155 -5.76 -8.35 3.48
N HIS A 156 -4.55 -7.99 3.00
CA HIS A 156 -3.73 -8.84 2.13
C HIS A 156 -4.37 -9.17 0.78
N GLN A 157 -5.18 -8.23 0.24
CA GLN A 157 -5.98 -8.47 -0.96
C GLN A 157 -5.74 -7.43 -2.06
N ILE A 158 -6.04 -7.84 -3.28
CA ILE A 158 -6.08 -6.98 -4.46
C ILE A 158 -7.40 -7.24 -5.18
N PHE A 159 -8.08 -6.16 -5.56
CA PHE A 159 -9.36 -6.23 -6.26
C PHE A 159 -9.27 -5.58 -7.64
N LYS A 160 -9.94 -6.17 -8.61
CA LYS A 160 -10.19 -5.56 -9.92
C LYS A 160 -11.69 -5.34 -10.08
N PHE A 161 -12.08 -4.11 -10.40
CA PHE A 161 -13.46 -3.71 -10.62
C PHE A 161 -13.68 -3.26 -12.07
N SER A 162 -14.92 -3.40 -12.57
CA SER A 162 -15.33 -2.71 -13.77
C SER A 162 -15.16 -1.19 -13.60
N ASN A 163 -14.90 -0.48 -14.69
CA ASN A 163 -14.63 0.97 -14.66
C ASN A 163 -15.76 1.80 -14.03
N ASP A 164 -17.00 1.31 -14.09
CA ASP A 164 -18.18 1.93 -13.46
C ASP A 164 -18.40 1.48 -12.00
N GLY A 165 -17.50 0.67 -11.46
CA GLY A 165 -17.55 0.17 -10.08
C GLY A 165 -18.67 -0.81 -9.77
N LYS A 166 -19.48 -1.22 -10.74
CA LYS A 166 -20.66 -2.06 -10.46
C LYS A 166 -20.33 -3.54 -10.28
N LYS A 167 -19.21 -3.98 -10.84
CA LYS A 167 -18.82 -5.39 -10.81
C LYS A 167 -17.43 -5.54 -10.21
N MET A 168 -17.25 -6.49 -9.34
CA MET A 168 -15.93 -7.05 -9.03
C MET A 168 -15.59 -8.08 -10.09
N LEU A 169 -14.44 -7.95 -10.72
CA LEU A 169 -13.98 -8.81 -11.81
C LEU A 169 -12.94 -9.83 -11.35
N MET A 170 -12.17 -9.47 -10.31
CA MET A 170 -11.15 -10.32 -9.71
C MET A 170 -10.91 -9.94 -8.27
N ALA A 171 -10.61 -10.93 -7.44
CA ALA A 171 -10.07 -10.76 -6.09
C ALA A 171 -8.90 -11.72 -5.92
N LEU A 172 -7.75 -11.21 -5.52
CA LEU A 172 -6.54 -11.97 -5.24
C LEU A 172 -6.16 -11.83 -3.78
N GLY A 173 -5.54 -12.86 -3.22
CA GLY A 173 -5.27 -12.94 -1.80
C GLY A 173 -6.47 -13.41 -0.99
N VAL A 174 -6.25 -13.79 0.26
CA VAL A 174 -7.30 -14.22 1.20
C VAL A 174 -7.35 -13.23 2.34
N ARG A 175 -8.57 -12.73 2.63
CA ARG A 175 -8.77 -11.69 3.66
C ARG A 175 -8.23 -12.15 5.01
N ASP A 176 -7.36 -11.31 5.61
CA ASP A 176 -6.75 -11.51 6.92
C ASP A 176 -5.95 -12.83 7.07
N GLU A 177 -5.58 -13.44 5.93
CA GLU A 177 -4.73 -14.62 5.90
C GLU A 177 -3.42 -14.30 5.18
N PRO A 178 -2.41 -13.83 5.92
CA PRO A 178 -1.12 -13.51 5.32
C PRO A 178 -0.37 -14.78 4.91
N GLY A 179 0.28 -14.72 3.76
CA GLY A 179 1.12 -15.82 3.28
C GLY A 179 2.06 -15.36 2.17
N SER A 180 2.87 -16.30 1.68
CA SER A 180 3.85 -16.05 0.61
C SER A 180 3.79 -17.09 -0.51
N ASP A 181 2.75 -17.91 -0.52
CA ASP A 181 2.51 -18.89 -1.59
C ASP A 181 1.86 -18.26 -2.83
N ALA A 182 1.33 -19.10 -3.72
CA ALA A 182 0.73 -18.70 -4.99
C ALA A 182 -0.62 -17.96 -4.84
N THR A 183 -1.28 -18.06 -3.69
CA THR A 183 -2.65 -17.58 -3.45
C THR A 183 -2.74 -16.51 -2.38
N HIS A 184 -1.69 -16.31 -1.59
CA HIS A 184 -1.66 -15.37 -0.48
C HIS A 184 -0.65 -14.27 -0.70
N PHE A 185 -0.96 -13.08 -0.16
CA PHE A 185 -0.05 -11.97 0.04
C PHE A 185 0.18 -11.73 1.53
N LYS A 186 1.20 -10.94 1.82
CA LYS A 186 1.36 -10.36 3.15
C LYS A 186 1.62 -8.87 3.04
N ARG A 187 0.54 -8.11 2.96
CA ARG A 187 0.51 -6.66 2.80
C ARG A 187 1.11 -6.19 1.47
N PRO A 188 0.43 -6.50 0.34
CA PRO A 188 0.80 -6.01 -0.99
C PRO A 188 0.72 -4.48 -1.06
N THR A 189 1.48 -3.87 -1.97
CA THR A 189 1.65 -2.41 -1.98
C THR A 189 1.31 -1.76 -3.33
N ASP A 190 1.72 -2.35 -4.46
CA ASP A 190 1.57 -1.72 -5.78
C ASP A 190 1.52 -2.75 -6.91
N ILE A 191 1.09 -2.34 -8.11
CA ILE A 191 0.92 -3.20 -9.27
C ILE A 191 1.48 -2.50 -10.51
N ALA A 192 2.11 -3.29 -11.41
CA ALA A 192 2.53 -2.83 -12.74
C ALA A 192 2.24 -3.90 -13.80
N TRP A 193 1.96 -3.48 -15.03
CA TRP A 193 1.49 -4.34 -16.11
C TRP A 193 2.44 -4.35 -17.29
N LEU A 194 2.45 -5.48 -18.00
CA LEU A 194 3.04 -5.65 -19.33
C LEU A 194 1.96 -5.49 -20.41
N PRO A 195 2.35 -5.15 -21.65
CA PRO A 195 1.40 -5.00 -22.78
C PRO A 195 0.58 -6.26 -23.10
N ASP A 196 1.08 -7.43 -22.74
CA ASP A 196 0.41 -8.73 -22.93
C ASP A 196 -0.59 -9.08 -21.81
N GLY A 197 -0.83 -8.15 -20.88
CA GLY A 197 -1.77 -8.30 -19.79
C GLY A 197 -1.21 -8.98 -18.54
N MET A 198 0.01 -9.55 -18.59
CA MET A 198 0.70 -10.02 -17.37
C MET A 198 0.95 -8.84 -16.43
N PHE A 199 0.97 -9.11 -15.14
CA PHE A 199 1.20 -8.07 -14.14
C PHE A 199 2.06 -8.55 -12.98
N PHE A 200 2.64 -7.58 -12.27
CA PHE A 200 3.50 -7.79 -11.13
C PHE A 200 2.92 -7.07 -9.92
N VAL A 201 3.07 -7.70 -8.76
CA VAL A 201 2.68 -7.15 -7.47
C VAL A 201 3.91 -7.01 -6.59
N SER A 202 4.16 -5.82 -6.08
CA SER A 202 5.08 -5.64 -4.96
C SER A 202 4.37 -6.05 -3.68
N ASP A 203 4.81 -7.15 -3.05
CA ASP A 203 4.23 -7.70 -1.82
C ASP A 203 5.21 -7.39 -0.68
N GLY A 204 5.11 -6.16 -0.12
CA GLY A 204 6.25 -5.51 0.47
C GLY A 204 6.18 -5.10 1.93
N TYR A 205 5.04 -4.83 2.56
CA TYR A 205 5.01 -4.44 3.97
C TYR A 205 5.19 -5.62 4.94
N GLY A 206 4.74 -6.80 4.55
CA GLY A 206 4.87 -8.00 5.36
C GLY A 206 5.79 -9.04 4.73
N ASN A 207 5.69 -9.23 3.41
CA ASN A 207 6.64 -9.97 2.59
C ASN A 207 7.75 -9.05 2.07
N THR A 208 8.71 -9.62 1.36
CA THR A 208 9.82 -8.90 0.71
C THR A 208 10.03 -9.47 -0.68
N ARG A 209 8.96 -9.49 -1.48
CA ARG A 209 8.96 -10.13 -2.79
C ARG A 209 8.23 -9.32 -3.85
N VAL A 210 8.49 -9.66 -5.09
CA VAL A 210 7.64 -9.35 -6.25
C VAL A 210 7.02 -10.65 -6.72
N ALA A 211 5.72 -10.63 -7.03
CA ALA A 211 4.99 -11.77 -7.57
C ALA A 211 4.44 -11.43 -8.96
N LYS A 212 4.62 -12.32 -9.94
CA LYS A 212 4.14 -12.19 -11.33
C LYS A 212 2.92 -13.06 -11.55
N PHE A 213 1.94 -12.51 -12.25
CA PHE A 213 0.68 -13.16 -12.59
C PHE A 213 0.39 -13.04 -14.09
N ASP A 214 -0.40 -13.97 -14.63
CA ASP A 214 -1.02 -13.77 -15.95
C ASP A 214 -2.22 -12.81 -15.86
N GLY A 215 -2.78 -12.42 -17.02
CA GLY A 215 -3.91 -11.49 -17.09
C GLY A 215 -5.20 -11.96 -16.40
N ASN A 216 -5.29 -13.25 -16.08
CA ASN A 216 -6.41 -13.87 -15.37
C ASN A 216 -6.17 -14.03 -13.86
N GLY A 217 -5.02 -13.55 -13.37
CA GLY A 217 -4.67 -13.64 -11.94
C GLY A 217 -4.04 -14.97 -11.52
N LYS A 218 -3.64 -15.82 -12.49
CA LYS A 218 -2.90 -17.04 -12.17
C LYS A 218 -1.44 -16.69 -11.85
N PHE A 219 -0.98 -17.13 -10.69
CA PHE A 219 0.42 -16.99 -10.27
C PHE A 219 1.37 -17.69 -11.24
N LEU A 220 2.46 -17.03 -11.60
CA LEU A 220 3.49 -17.53 -12.52
C LEU A 220 4.83 -17.76 -11.83
N LEU A 221 5.36 -16.75 -11.16
CA LEU A 221 6.63 -16.80 -10.45
C LEU A 221 6.75 -15.71 -9.39
N THR A 222 7.75 -15.81 -8.54
CA THR A 222 8.10 -14.79 -7.55
C THR A 222 9.61 -14.71 -7.36
N TRP A 223 10.09 -13.53 -6.97
CA TRP A 223 11.48 -13.34 -6.55
C TRP A 223 11.57 -12.32 -5.42
N GLY A 224 12.72 -12.33 -4.76
CA GLY A 224 13.01 -11.46 -3.63
C GLY A 224 13.00 -12.18 -2.30
N THR A 225 13.93 -11.78 -1.45
CA THR A 225 14.05 -12.21 -0.06
C THR A 225 14.40 -11.01 0.81
N ARG A 226 14.31 -11.13 2.13
CA ARG A 226 14.67 -10.05 3.04
C ARG A 226 16.18 -9.82 3.08
N GLY A 227 16.61 -8.56 2.94
CA GLY A 227 18.02 -8.20 3.05
C GLY A 227 18.38 -6.93 2.29
N THR A 228 19.69 -6.70 2.07
CA THR A 228 20.26 -5.50 1.45
C THR A 228 21.07 -5.80 0.17
N GLY A 229 21.30 -7.07 -0.17
CA GLY A 229 22.01 -7.48 -1.39
C GLY A 229 21.15 -7.35 -2.67
N PRO A 230 21.70 -7.70 -3.84
CA PRO A 230 20.95 -7.86 -5.06
C PRO A 230 19.79 -8.86 -4.89
N SER A 231 18.61 -8.53 -5.44
CA SER A 231 17.36 -9.30 -5.28
C SER A 231 16.90 -9.47 -3.83
N GLN A 232 17.48 -8.75 -2.88
CA GLN A 232 16.99 -8.70 -1.52
C GLN A 232 16.29 -7.37 -1.28
N PHE A 233 15.19 -7.38 -0.55
CA PHE A 233 14.38 -6.20 -0.29
C PHE A 233 14.19 -5.93 1.20
N ASN A 234 13.92 -4.66 1.48
CA ASN A 234 13.35 -4.23 2.75
C ASN A 234 12.23 -3.23 2.44
N THR A 235 11.00 -3.73 2.46
CA THR A 235 9.79 -2.98 2.07
C THR A 235 9.81 -2.60 0.58
N PRO A 236 9.71 -3.55 -0.37
CA PRO A 236 9.38 -3.22 -1.76
C PRO A 236 7.99 -2.56 -1.79
N HIS A 237 7.94 -1.26 -2.18
CA HIS A 237 6.75 -0.45 -1.94
C HIS A 237 6.01 -0.02 -3.20
N SER A 238 6.73 0.24 -4.27
CA SER A 238 6.15 0.60 -5.55
C SER A 238 6.88 -0.09 -6.69
N ILE A 239 6.19 -0.33 -7.80
CA ILE A 239 6.69 -1.07 -8.94
C ILE A 239 6.26 -0.40 -10.25
N THR A 240 7.15 -0.34 -11.22
CA THR A 240 6.85 0.20 -12.56
C THR A 240 7.68 -0.53 -13.62
N ILE A 241 7.29 -0.40 -14.90
CA ILE A 241 7.91 -1.16 -16.00
C ILE A 241 8.17 -0.21 -17.16
N ASP A 242 9.35 -0.31 -17.79
CA ASP A 242 9.69 0.46 -18.98
C ASP A 242 9.27 -0.26 -20.29
N ARG A 243 9.42 0.43 -21.42
CA ARG A 243 9.11 -0.16 -22.75
C ARG A 243 9.97 -1.36 -23.11
N ASN A 244 11.13 -1.52 -22.47
CA ASN A 244 12.03 -2.65 -22.65
C ASN A 244 11.71 -3.82 -21.71
N ARG A 245 10.55 -3.76 -21.04
CA ARG A 245 10.05 -4.78 -20.08
C ARG A 245 10.97 -4.95 -18.84
N ARG A 246 11.81 -3.94 -18.54
CA ARG A 246 12.57 -3.91 -17.28
C ARG A 246 11.63 -3.49 -16.14
N VAL A 247 11.72 -4.19 -15.04
CA VAL A 247 10.89 -4.03 -13.85
C VAL A 247 11.68 -3.26 -12.80
N TYR A 248 11.19 -2.09 -12.42
CA TYR A 248 11.78 -1.20 -11.42
C TYR A 248 11.00 -1.35 -10.13
N VAL A 249 11.68 -1.63 -9.02
CA VAL A 249 11.07 -1.85 -7.71
C VAL A 249 11.67 -0.89 -6.70
N SER A 250 10.85 -0.07 -6.07
CA SER A 250 11.30 0.77 -4.96
C SER A 250 11.56 -0.09 -3.73
N ASP A 251 12.82 -0.26 -3.37
CA ASP A 251 13.29 -0.95 -2.17
C ASP A 251 13.39 0.09 -1.04
N ARG A 252 12.20 0.50 -0.54
CA ARG A 252 11.99 1.72 0.22
C ARG A 252 12.88 1.85 1.44
N ALA A 253 12.90 0.86 2.31
CA ALA A 253 13.68 0.93 3.55
C ALA A 253 15.19 0.70 3.32
N ASN A 254 15.60 0.25 2.14
CA ASN A 254 16.99 0.18 1.72
C ASN A 254 17.46 1.44 0.95
N ASN A 255 16.60 2.45 0.80
CA ASN A 255 16.92 3.73 0.13
C ASN A 255 17.46 3.56 -1.29
N ARG A 256 16.83 2.70 -2.08
CA ARG A 256 17.24 2.39 -3.46
C ARG A 256 16.08 1.97 -4.33
N ILE A 257 16.31 1.93 -5.64
CA ILE A 257 15.46 1.26 -6.62
C ILE A 257 16.27 0.12 -7.22
N GLN A 258 15.71 -1.07 -7.34
CA GLN A 258 16.33 -2.20 -8.02
C GLN A 258 15.65 -2.46 -9.36
N VAL A 259 16.43 -2.86 -10.36
CA VAL A 259 15.99 -3.12 -11.72
C VAL A 259 16.16 -4.58 -12.05
N PHE A 260 15.11 -5.18 -12.63
CA PHE A 260 15.05 -6.60 -13.00
C PHE A 260 14.59 -6.76 -14.44
N ASP A 261 14.86 -7.90 -15.05
CA ASP A 261 14.07 -8.33 -16.20
C ASP A 261 12.68 -8.83 -15.76
N GLU A 262 11.81 -9.07 -16.70
CA GLU A 262 10.44 -9.56 -16.43
C GLU A 262 10.36 -10.97 -15.81
N ASN A 263 11.47 -11.69 -15.69
CA ASN A 263 11.57 -13.00 -15.08
C ASN A 263 12.27 -12.97 -13.71
N GLY A 264 12.53 -11.74 -13.19
CA GLY A 264 13.10 -11.55 -11.88
C GLY A 264 14.62 -11.64 -11.79
N LYS A 265 15.32 -11.69 -12.94
CA LYS A 265 16.78 -11.60 -12.96
C LYS A 265 17.20 -10.17 -12.64
N TRP A 266 18.00 -10.01 -11.61
CA TRP A 266 18.56 -8.72 -11.23
C TRP A 266 19.46 -8.15 -12.34
N LEU A 267 19.28 -6.88 -12.67
CA LEU A 267 20.03 -6.18 -13.71
C LEU A 267 20.86 -5.05 -13.12
N ASP A 268 20.28 -4.21 -12.26
CA ASP A 268 20.90 -3.00 -11.75
C ASP A 268 20.25 -2.51 -10.45
N ALA A 269 20.85 -1.49 -9.81
CA ALA A 269 20.28 -0.78 -8.68
C ALA A 269 20.70 0.70 -8.67
N PHE A 270 19.74 1.58 -8.40
CA PHE A 270 19.95 3.01 -8.23
C PHE A 270 20.01 3.33 -6.72
N PRO A 271 21.21 3.51 -6.15
CA PRO A 271 21.39 3.74 -4.71
C PRO A 271 21.07 5.18 -4.31
N ASN A 272 21.02 5.43 -2.99
CA ASN A 272 20.92 6.77 -2.40
C ASN A 272 19.64 7.54 -2.78
N ILE A 273 18.56 6.83 -3.06
CA ILE A 273 17.23 7.40 -3.25
C ILE A 273 16.47 7.24 -1.93
N GLN A 274 16.40 8.30 -1.14
CA GLN A 274 15.89 8.22 0.22
C GLN A 274 14.40 7.86 0.23
N GLN A 275 14.08 6.70 0.79
CA GLN A 275 12.76 6.10 0.92
C GLN A 275 11.83 6.40 -0.28
N PRO A 276 12.08 5.82 -1.46
CA PRO A 276 11.21 6.01 -2.61
C PRO A 276 9.82 5.42 -2.30
N TYR A 277 8.83 6.30 -2.07
CA TYR A 277 7.47 5.87 -1.75
C TYR A 277 6.73 5.42 -2.99
N ASN A 278 6.75 6.21 -4.04
CA ASN A 278 6.08 5.88 -5.29
C ASN A 278 7.02 6.12 -6.48
N ILE A 279 6.98 5.23 -7.44
CA ILE A 279 7.77 5.33 -8.67
C ILE A 279 6.89 5.09 -9.89
N ARG A 280 7.08 5.88 -10.93
CA ARG A 280 6.35 5.74 -12.20
C ARG A 280 7.29 6.03 -13.36
N ILE A 281 7.20 5.25 -14.43
CA ILE A 281 7.84 5.57 -15.70
C ILE A 281 6.88 6.38 -16.54
N SER A 282 7.37 7.54 -17.00
CA SER A 282 6.63 8.43 -17.91
C SER A 282 6.60 7.91 -19.34
N ASP A 283 5.71 8.48 -20.16
CA ASP A 283 5.62 8.11 -21.57
C ASP A 283 6.93 8.37 -22.34
N ASP A 284 7.65 9.42 -22.01
CA ASP A 284 8.97 9.74 -22.55
C ASP A 284 10.13 8.95 -21.92
N GLN A 285 9.81 7.89 -21.15
CA GLN A 285 10.75 6.93 -20.56
C GLN A 285 11.75 7.54 -19.59
N PHE A 286 11.27 8.36 -18.69
CA PHE A 286 11.99 8.78 -17.48
C PHE A 286 11.37 8.14 -16.24
N LEU A 287 12.19 7.89 -15.25
CA LEU A 287 11.74 7.40 -13.95
C LEU A 287 11.44 8.57 -13.02
N TRP A 288 10.19 8.69 -12.63
CA TRP A 288 9.74 9.66 -11.65
C TRP A 288 9.56 8.99 -10.29
N VAL A 289 10.05 9.65 -9.26
CA VAL A 289 10.11 9.10 -7.90
C VAL A 289 9.60 10.14 -6.92
N PHE A 290 8.72 9.75 -6.00
CA PHE A 290 8.46 10.56 -4.82
C PHE A 290 9.22 10.02 -3.62
N SER A 291 10.10 10.84 -3.06
CA SER A 291 10.82 10.54 -1.81
C SER A 291 10.00 11.04 -0.62
N GLY A 292 9.47 10.12 0.19
CA GLY A 292 8.60 10.46 1.29
C GLY A 292 9.22 11.39 2.34
N PRO A 293 10.41 11.08 2.88
CA PRO A 293 11.04 11.93 3.90
C PRO A 293 11.60 13.25 3.39
N LEU A 294 11.92 13.33 2.10
CA LEU A 294 12.40 14.58 1.51
C LEU A 294 11.25 15.47 1.03
N ASP A 295 10.04 14.91 0.91
CA ASP A 295 8.89 15.58 0.30
C ASP A 295 9.26 16.20 -1.06
N LYS A 296 9.97 15.40 -1.88
CA LYS A 296 10.44 15.81 -3.21
C LYS A 296 9.99 14.85 -4.29
N MET A 297 9.58 15.44 -5.41
CA MET A 297 9.47 14.76 -6.69
C MET A 297 10.83 14.78 -7.37
N LEU A 298 11.31 13.62 -7.79
CA LEU A 298 12.62 13.41 -8.42
C LEU A 298 12.42 12.82 -9.81
N LYS A 299 13.18 13.27 -10.80
CA LYS A 299 13.23 12.72 -12.16
C LYS A 299 14.61 12.13 -12.42
N TYR A 300 14.63 10.88 -12.86
CA TYR A 300 15.83 10.17 -13.26
C TYR A 300 15.75 9.73 -14.72
N ASP A 301 16.90 9.58 -15.38
CA ASP A 301 16.95 8.74 -16.58
C ASP A 301 16.86 7.24 -16.19
N LEU A 302 16.79 6.37 -17.20
CA LEU A 302 16.70 4.93 -16.95
C LEU A 302 18.06 4.25 -16.67
N ASP A 303 19.11 5.04 -16.55
CA ASP A 303 20.45 4.64 -16.10
C ASP A 303 20.72 5.11 -14.64
N GLY A 304 19.72 5.77 -14.02
CA GLY A 304 19.73 6.15 -12.61
C GLY A 304 20.36 7.50 -12.30
N HIS A 305 20.60 8.37 -13.30
CA HIS A 305 21.10 9.71 -13.06
C HIS A 305 19.97 10.68 -12.73
N LEU A 306 20.11 11.42 -11.63
CA LEU A 306 19.16 12.46 -11.24
C LEU A 306 19.23 13.64 -12.22
N LEU A 307 18.10 13.96 -12.82
CA LEU A 307 17.98 15.04 -13.79
C LEU A 307 17.30 16.28 -13.23
N TYR A 308 16.31 16.10 -12.34
CA TYR A 308 15.51 17.18 -11.79
C TYR A 308 14.93 16.81 -10.44
N ALA A 309 14.78 17.80 -9.57
CA ALA A 309 14.16 17.64 -8.25
C ALA A 309 13.41 18.91 -7.85
N TRP A 310 12.20 18.74 -7.28
CA TRP A 310 11.43 19.86 -6.76
C TRP A 310 10.52 19.40 -5.61
N GLY A 311 9.94 20.37 -4.91
CA GLY A 311 9.05 20.14 -3.80
C GLY A 311 9.66 20.52 -2.46
N THR A 312 8.82 20.72 -1.46
CA THR A 312 9.24 21.02 -0.09
C THR A 312 8.20 20.54 0.90
N HIS A 313 8.64 20.20 2.09
CA HIS A 313 7.77 19.81 3.18
C HIS A 313 6.85 20.93 3.65
N GLY A 314 5.59 20.63 3.92
CA GLY A 314 4.66 21.55 4.58
C GLY A 314 3.19 21.22 4.38
N THR A 315 2.36 21.87 5.21
CA THR A 315 0.90 21.73 5.18
C THR A 315 0.21 22.76 4.28
N THR A 316 0.93 23.82 3.86
CA THR A 316 0.41 24.82 2.92
C THR A 316 0.10 24.17 1.57
N PRO A 317 -1.02 24.51 0.91
CA PRO A 317 -1.28 24.03 -0.46
C PRO A 317 -0.12 24.32 -1.40
N GLY A 318 0.27 23.30 -2.18
CA GLY A 318 1.45 23.33 -3.05
C GLY A 318 2.72 22.78 -2.42
N PHE A 319 2.76 22.59 -1.11
CA PHE A 319 3.80 21.86 -0.40
C PHE A 319 3.34 20.42 -0.18
N PHE A 320 4.26 19.51 0.13
CA PHE A 320 4.00 18.09 0.29
C PHE A 320 4.15 17.65 1.74
N TRP A 321 3.37 16.63 2.10
CA TRP A 321 3.57 15.91 3.35
C TRP A 321 3.32 14.42 3.16
N ALA A 322 4.40 13.71 2.87
CA ALA A 322 4.42 12.27 2.59
C ALA A 322 3.44 11.86 1.48
N VAL A 323 3.67 12.35 0.27
CA VAL A 323 2.97 11.87 -0.92
C VAL A 323 3.21 10.39 -1.07
N HIS A 324 2.13 9.63 -1.01
CA HIS A 324 2.14 8.18 -1.05
C HIS A 324 1.98 7.64 -2.47
N GLU A 325 1.13 8.29 -3.25
CA GLU A 325 0.94 8.01 -4.66
C GLU A 325 0.75 9.31 -5.44
N PHE A 326 1.23 9.33 -6.68
CA PHE A 326 1.00 10.42 -7.61
C PHE A 326 0.59 9.88 -8.99
N GLY A 327 -0.15 10.69 -9.73
CA GLY A 327 -0.54 10.43 -11.11
C GLY A 327 -0.68 11.74 -11.88
N ALA A 328 -0.89 11.68 -13.18
CA ALA A 328 -1.21 12.85 -13.98
C ALA A 328 -2.26 12.50 -15.03
N ASP A 329 -2.94 13.52 -15.55
CA ASP A 329 -3.85 13.39 -16.68
C ASP A 329 -3.17 13.73 -18.03
N ALA A 330 -3.92 13.60 -19.10
CA ALA A 330 -3.44 13.88 -20.45
C ALA A 330 -3.08 15.36 -20.70
N ASP A 331 -3.64 16.28 -19.92
CA ASP A 331 -3.30 17.71 -19.95
C ASP A 331 -2.02 18.03 -19.19
N GLY A 332 -1.44 17.03 -18.49
CA GLY A 332 -0.25 17.16 -17.67
C GLY A 332 -0.52 17.71 -16.27
N ASN A 333 -1.79 17.81 -15.83
CA ASN A 333 -2.05 18.12 -14.43
C ASN A 333 -1.56 16.98 -13.56
N LEU A 334 -0.77 17.32 -12.54
CA LEU A 334 -0.27 16.37 -11.54
C LEU A 334 -1.25 16.28 -10.38
N TYR A 335 -1.46 15.07 -9.89
CA TYR A 335 -2.29 14.76 -8.73
C TYR A 335 -1.47 14.02 -7.69
N THR A 336 -1.67 14.35 -6.41
CA THR A 336 -0.97 13.70 -5.29
C THR A 336 -1.94 13.23 -4.23
N ALA A 337 -1.66 12.06 -3.65
CA ALA A 337 -2.33 11.53 -2.46
C ALA A 337 -1.35 11.54 -1.29
N GLU A 338 -1.69 12.25 -0.21
CA GLU A 338 -0.82 12.45 0.95
C GLU A 338 -1.36 11.72 2.18
N VAL A 339 -0.58 10.75 2.68
CA VAL A 339 -1.03 9.92 3.82
C VAL A 339 -0.91 10.64 5.15
N PHE A 340 0.10 11.47 5.37
CA PHE A 340 0.26 12.24 6.60
C PHE A 340 -0.41 13.63 6.47
N GLY A 341 -0.34 14.24 5.32
CA GLY A 341 -1.08 15.47 5.02
C GLY A 341 -2.60 15.30 5.13
N GLY A 342 -3.08 14.07 4.95
CA GLY A 342 -4.51 13.76 5.00
C GLY A 342 -5.29 14.49 3.91
N ARG A 343 -4.72 14.57 2.71
CA ARG A 343 -5.30 15.30 1.58
C ARG A 343 -4.86 14.72 0.24
N SER A 344 -5.60 15.08 -0.79
CA SER A 344 -5.13 15.05 -2.18
C SER A 344 -4.93 16.47 -2.69
N GLN A 345 -4.03 16.66 -3.66
CA GLN A 345 -3.82 17.95 -4.32
C GLN A 345 -3.80 17.79 -5.83
N LYS A 346 -4.21 18.84 -6.55
CA LYS A 346 -4.07 19.01 -8.00
C LYS A 346 -3.11 20.14 -8.30
N PHE A 347 -2.22 19.92 -9.25
CA PHE A 347 -1.24 20.88 -9.72
C PHE A 347 -1.41 21.06 -11.23
N ARG A 348 -1.45 22.30 -11.69
CA ARG A 348 -1.55 22.65 -13.11
C ARG A 348 -0.19 23.09 -13.64
N PRO A 349 0.26 22.61 -14.81
CA PRO A 349 1.47 23.12 -15.43
C PRO A 349 1.40 24.66 -15.62
N ARG A 350 2.48 25.36 -15.29
CA ARG A 350 2.60 26.80 -15.58
C ARG A 350 2.74 27.01 -17.08
N ALA A 351 2.21 28.10 -17.60
CA ALA A 351 2.26 28.41 -19.03
C ALA A 351 3.70 28.46 -19.62
N ALA A 352 4.68 28.85 -18.80
CA ALA A 352 6.09 28.94 -19.18
C ALA A 352 6.94 27.80 -18.61
N ALA A 353 6.32 26.73 -18.11
CA ALA A 353 7.07 25.62 -17.56
C ALA A 353 7.85 24.88 -18.66
N ASP A 354 9.06 24.45 -18.32
CA ASP A 354 9.82 23.54 -19.18
C ASP A 354 9.05 22.22 -19.31
N PRO A 355 8.63 21.81 -20.52
CA PRO A 355 7.86 20.58 -20.70
C PRO A 355 8.62 19.32 -20.28
N THR A 356 9.96 19.37 -20.21
CA THR A 356 10.78 18.24 -19.74
C THR A 356 10.69 18.04 -18.22
N HIS A 357 10.21 19.02 -17.50
CA HIS A 357 9.96 18.97 -16.05
C HIS A 357 8.52 18.57 -15.71
N ILE A 358 7.65 18.37 -16.71
CA ILE A 358 6.27 17.94 -16.51
C ILE A 358 6.19 16.41 -16.56
N TYR A 359 5.64 15.81 -15.52
CA TYR A 359 5.34 14.38 -15.54
C TYR A 359 4.18 14.08 -16.49
N ARG A 360 4.38 13.18 -17.42
CA ARG A 360 3.37 12.68 -18.35
C ARG A 360 3.26 11.17 -18.22
N PRO A 361 2.12 10.65 -17.75
CA PRO A 361 1.95 9.21 -17.60
C PRO A 361 1.94 8.53 -18.97
N GLN A 362 2.20 7.24 -18.98
CA GLN A 362 1.89 6.42 -20.14
C GLN A 362 0.39 6.54 -20.45
N PRO A 363 0.02 6.86 -21.70
CA PRO A 363 -1.39 7.01 -22.06
C PRO A 363 -2.13 5.68 -21.91
N LEU A 364 -3.36 5.76 -21.42
CA LEU A 364 -4.27 4.63 -21.44
C LEU A 364 -4.63 4.29 -22.89
N MET A 365 -4.79 3.01 -23.20
CA MET A 365 -5.36 2.59 -24.46
C MET A 365 -6.75 3.25 -24.66
N PRO A 366 -7.13 3.59 -25.90
CA PRO A 366 -8.48 4.09 -26.16
C PRO A 366 -9.54 3.11 -25.65
N LYS A 367 -10.55 3.60 -24.98
CA LYS A 367 -11.64 2.80 -24.47
C LYS A 367 -12.43 2.17 -25.61
N SER A 368 -12.42 0.86 -25.73
CA SER A 368 -12.82 0.14 -26.94
C SER A 368 -14.31 -0.24 -27.02
N ALA A 369 -15.12 -0.03 -26.00
CA ALA A 369 -16.55 -0.35 -26.06
C ALA A 369 -17.31 0.10 -24.78
N PRO A 370 -18.65 0.06 -24.77
CA PRO A 370 -19.42 0.31 -23.57
C PRO A 370 -19.08 -0.71 -22.49
N MET A 371 -18.89 -0.18 -21.28
CA MET A 371 -18.49 -0.79 -20.02
C MET A 371 -18.74 -2.28 -19.88
N SER A 372 -17.63 -2.96 -19.66
CA SER A 372 -17.44 -4.32 -19.20
C SER A 372 -18.36 -5.40 -19.76
N THR A 373 -17.87 -6.04 -20.83
CA THR A 373 -18.40 -7.33 -21.29
C THR A 373 -18.02 -8.47 -20.31
N GLN A 374 -17.06 -8.23 -19.40
CA GLN A 374 -16.58 -9.24 -18.45
C GLN A 374 -17.67 -9.63 -17.46
N THR A 375 -17.75 -10.91 -17.17
CA THR A 375 -18.65 -11.44 -16.14
C THR A 375 -18.05 -11.12 -14.77
N GLY A 376 -18.80 -10.42 -13.92
CA GLY A 376 -18.40 -10.18 -12.53
C GLY A 376 -18.33 -11.49 -11.75
N ILE A 377 -17.42 -11.54 -10.80
CA ILE A 377 -17.40 -12.61 -9.78
C ILE A 377 -18.33 -12.24 -8.62
N ALA A 378 -18.76 -13.23 -7.87
CA ALA A 378 -19.46 -12.98 -6.61
C ALA A 378 -18.52 -12.21 -5.66
N PRO A 379 -18.99 -11.11 -5.03
CA PRO A 379 -18.18 -10.42 -4.03
C PRO A 379 -17.84 -11.38 -2.89
N PRO A 380 -16.65 -11.28 -2.29
CA PRO A 380 -16.31 -12.10 -1.14
C PRO A 380 -17.28 -11.80 0.01
N VAL A 381 -17.88 -12.85 0.56
CA VAL A 381 -18.75 -12.77 1.73
C VAL A 381 -17.90 -13.10 2.96
N PHE A 382 -17.59 -12.09 3.76
CA PHE A 382 -16.76 -12.27 4.95
C PHE A 382 -17.53 -12.73 6.19
N ASP A 383 -18.85 -12.62 6.16
CA ASP A 383 -19.74 -12.87 7.30
C ASP A 383 -20.51 -14.19 7.20
N ALA A 384 -20.18 -15.06 6.25
CA ALA A 384 -20.86 -16.35 6.15
C ALA A 384 -20.42 -17.26 7.30
N PRO A 385 -21.37 -17.79 8.11
CA PRO A 385 -21.03 -18.78 9.11
C PRO A 385 -20.42 -20.00 8.45
N VAL A 386 -19.21 -20.39 8.84
CA VAL A 386 -18.62 -21.64 8.41
C VAL A 386 -18.92 -22.69 9.46
N ALA A 387 -19.66 -23.72 9.09
CA ALA A 387 -19.96 -24.83 10.00
C ALA A 387 -18.65 -25.58 10.35
N GLY A 388 -18.41 -25.75 11.64
CA GLY A 388 -17.31 -26.57 12.13
C GLY A 388 -17.51 -28.05 11.81
N ALA A 389 -16.41 -28.79 11.68
CA ALA A 389 -16.48 -30.23 11.57
C ALA A 389 -17.07 -30.88 12.85
N PRO A 390 -17.72 -32.04 12.77
CA PRO A 390 -18.17 -32.79 13.94
C PRO A 390 -17.00 -32.97 14.94
N GLY A 391 -17.21 -32.65 16.20
CA GLY A 391 -16.20 -32.73 17.26
C GLY A 391 -15.40 -31.46 17.48
N ALA A 392 -15.79 -30.34 16.86
CA ALA A 392 -15.18 -29.03 17.07
C ALA A 392 -15.21 -28.56 18.54
N GLU A 393 -16.19 -29.00 19.33
CA GLU A 393 -16.33 -28.71 20.76
C GLU A 393 -15.20 -29.28 21.64
N LYS A 394 -14.36 -30.17 21.12
CA LYS A 394 -13.26 -30.81 21.85
C LYS A 394 -12.11 -29.88 22.20
N PHE A 395 -12.07 -28.66 21.67
CA PHE A 395 -11.02 -27.68 22.00
C PHE A 395 -11.11 -27.16 23.42
N SER A 396 -12.28 -27.19 24.06
CA SER A 396 -12.42 -26.71 25.45
C SER A 396 -11.52 -27.45 26.42
N GLY A 397 -10.85 -26.70 27.29
CA GLY A 397 -9.97 -27.23 28.34
C GLY A 397 -8.83 -26.29 28.67
N ALA A 398 -8.07 -26.64 29.71
CA ALA A 398 -6.81 -25.99 30.03
C ALA A 398 -5.66 -26.75 29.37
N TRP A 399 -4.76 -26.00 28.75
CA TRP A 399 -3.68 -26.53 27.93
C TRP A 399 -2.35 -25.96 28.40
N LYS A 400 -1.36 -26.83 28.62
CA LYS A 400 0.00 -26.46 29.03
C LYS A 400 0.97 -26.62 27.86
N LEU A 401 1.79 -25.61 27.61
CA LEU A 401 2.81 -25.61 26.57
C LEU A 401 3.85 -26.71 26.82
N VAL A 402 4.10 -27.51 25.81
CA VAL A 402 5.15 -28.55 25.79
C VAL A 402 6.32 -28.08 24.95
N LYS A 403 6.05 -27.48 23.78
CA LYS A 403 7.06 -27.06 22.82
C LYS A 403 6.59 -25.85 22.01
N ALA A 404 7.53 -24.97 21.67
CA ALA A 404 7.32 -23.88 20.72
C ALA A 404 8.48 -23.84 19.72
N GLU A 405 8.18 -23.73 18.43
CA GLU A 405 9.17 -23.69 17.34
C GLU A 405 8.90 -22.48 16.42
N PRO A 406 9.93 -21.68 16.13
CA PRO A 406 11.28 -21.70 16.72
C PRO A 406 11.27 -21.38 18.23
N GLU A 407 12.30 -21.85 18.93
CA GLU A 407 12.43 -21.61 20.37
C GLU A 407 12.41 -20.11 20.70
N VAL A 408 11.77 -19.77 21.83
CA VAL A 408 11.79 -18.40 22.35
C VAL A 408 13.11 -18.23 23.11
N THR A 409 14.13 -17.70 22.44
CA THR A 409 15.35 -17.29 23.16
C THR A 409 15.05 -16.09 24.03
N ALA A 410 15.26 -16.23 25.33
CA ALA A 410 15.24 -15.10 26.27
C ALA A 410 16.37 -14.14 25.87
N GLY A 411 16.01 -13.05 25.17
CA GLY A 411 16.95 -12.03 24.74
C GLY A 411 17.58 -11.35 25.94
N ARG A 412 18.89 -11.48 26.13
CA ARG A 412 19.68 -10.57 26.97
C ARG A 412 19.73 -9.21 26.27
N GLY A 413 19.14 -8.23 26.89
CA GLY A 413 19.25 -6.80 26.74
C GLY A 413 19.80 -6.25 25.43
N GLY A 414 18.94 -5.69 24.61
CA GLY A 414 19.26 -4.86 23.45
C GLY A 414 17.99 -4.52 22.70
N GLY A 415 17.38 -3.44 23.05
CA GLY A 415 16.52 -2.53 22.28
C GLY A 415 15.52 -3.03 21.24
N ALA A 416 15.12 -4.29 21.23
CA ALA A 416 14.00 -4.75 20.42
C ALA A 416 12.78 -4.94 21.33
N ARG A 417 11.76 -4.10 21.14
CA ARG A 417 10.45 -4.24 21.79
C ARG A 417 9.71 -5.46 21.22
N GLY A 418 10.22 -6.65 21.49
CA GLY A 418 9.60 -7.92 21.13
C GLY A 418 9.14 -8.67 22.38
N GLY A 419 7.85 -9.06 22.42
CA GLY A 419 7.28 -9.82 23.53
C GLY A 419 7.87 -11.23 23.63
N GLY A 420 8.96 -11.38 24.33
CA GLY A 420 9.42 -12.68 24.83
C GLY A 420 8.66 -13.10 26.09
N ILE A 421 8.89 -14.36 26.57
CA ILE A 421 8.38 -14.79 27.87
C ILE A 421 8.93 -13.81 28.93
N GLY A 422 8.02 -13.04 29.58
CA GLY A 422 8.38 -11.97 30.52
C GLY A 422 8.54 -10.57 29.92
N GLY A 423 8.27 -10.35 28.62
CA GLY A 423 8.18 -9.01 28.02
C GLY A 423 6.83 -8.32 28.26
N PRO A 424 6.66 -7.05 27.80
CA PRO A 424 5.44 -6.25 28.04
C PRO A 424 4.13 -6.89 27.54
N TYR A 425 4.20 -7.94 26.74
CA TYR A 425 3.05 -8.71 26.24
C TYR A 425 2.92 -10.09 26.89
N ALA A 426 3.68 -10.39 27.95
CA ALA A 426 3.69 -11.72 28.57
C ALA A 426 2.31 -12.19 29.04
N GLU A 427 1.47 -11.26 29.51
CA GLU A 427 0.10 -11.51 29.97
C GLU A 427 -0.96 -10.89 29.04
N THR A 428 -0.70 -10.88 27.73
CA THR A 428 -1.65 -10.39 26.75
C THR A 428 -1.99 -11.47 25.72
N ILE A 429 -3.07 -11.26 25.00
CA ILE A 429 -3.44 -12.14 23.87
C ILE A 429 -2.33 -12.23 22.80
N PHE A 430 -1.42 -11.24 22.75
CA PHE A 430 -0.29 -11.17 21.83
C PHE A 430 0.99 -11.86 22.35
N ASN A 431 0.92 -12.64 23.43
CA ASN A 431 2.07 -13.43 23.89
C ASN A 431 2.51 -14.41 22.80
N GLN A 432 3.80 -14.38 22.46
CA GLN A 432 4.36 -15.20 21.35
C GLN A 432 4.35 -16.70 21.62
N ALA A 433 4.44 -17.11 22.87
CA ALA A 433 4.39 -18.52 23.28
C ALA A 433 3.84 -18.60 24.72
N PRO A 434 2.52 -18.48 24.90
CA PRO A 434 1.94 -18.53 26.22
C PRO A 434 2.19 -19.88 26.90
N PRO A 435 2.64 -19.90 28.16
CA PRO A 435 2.94 -21.14 28.87
C PRO A 435 1.70 -21.99 29.14
N SER A 436 0.53 -21.36 29.16
CA SER A 436 -0.76 -22.04 29.25
C SER A 436 -1.83 -21.25 28.54
N VAL A 437 -2.81 -21.97 28.01
CA VAL A 437 -4.00 -21.42 27.36
C VAL A 437 -5.23 -22.15 27.90
N VAL A 438 -6.26 -21.40 28.27
CA VAL A 438 -7.57 -21.97 28.58
C VAL A 438 -8.52 -21.62 27.44
N LEU A 439 -9.08 -22.64 26.82
CA LEU A 439 -10.07 -22.51 25.79
C LEU A 439 -11.43 -22.90 26.35
N THR A 440 -12.43 -22.06 26.15
CA THR A 440 -13.81 -22.36 26.51
C THR A 440 -14.68 -22.17 25.28
N GLN A 441 -15.30 -23.23 24.82
CA GLN A 441 -16.20 -23.21 23.68
C GLN A 441 -17.63 -23.39 24.17
N ALA A 442 -18.50 -22.48 23.79
CA ALA A 442 -19.94 -22.53 24.01
C ALA A 442 -20.65 -22.31 22.67
N ALA A 443 -21.97 -22.46 22.62
CA ALA A 443 -22.73 -22.29 21.39
C ALA A 443 -22.40 -20.97 20.69
N GLY A 444 -21.79 -21.06 19.50
CA GLY A 444 -21.44 -19.92 18.65
C GLY A 444 -20.27 -19.04 19.12
N LYS A 445 -19.55 -19.41 20.20
CA LYS A 445 -18.44 -18.60 20.74
C LYS A 445 -17.27 -19.46 21.22
N VAL A 446 -16.07 -18.90 21.12
CA VAL A 446 -14.85 -19.39 21.75
C VAL A 446 -14.23 -18.29 22.59
N SER A 447 -13.82 -18.60 23.81
CA SER A 447 -13.01 -17.71 24.63
C SER A 447 -11.63 -18.31 24.82
N VAL A 448 -10.61 -17.45 24.71
CA VAL A 448 -9.20 -17.77 24.92
C VAL A 448 -8.72 -16.96 26.11
N GLN A 449 -8.14 -17.63 27.11
CA GLN A 449 -7.52 -16.98 28.25
C GLN A 449 -6.04 -17.32 28.32
N ILE A 450 -5.21 -16.29 28.46
CA ILE A 450 -3.76 -16.35 28.59
C ILE A 450 -3.37 -15.53 29.82
N GLY A 451 -3.06 -16.20 30.93
CA GLY A 451 -2.85 -15.52 32.22
C GLY A 451 -4.09 -14.75 32.63
N SER A 452 -3.95 -13.44 32.89
CA SER A 452 -5.06 -12.53 33.22
C SER A 452 -5.80 -11.99 31.97
N ALA A 453 -5.22 -12.13 30.77
CA ALA A 453 -5.84 -11.65 29.53
C ALA A 453 -6.86 -12.65 28.99
N ALA A 454 -8.00 -12.15 28.51
CA ALA A 454 -9.02 -12.96 27.87
C ALA A 454 -9.51 -12.28 26.58
N ALA A 455 -9.81 -13.11 25.58
CA ALA A 455 -10.43 -12.70 24.34
C ALA A 455 -11.63 -13.62 24.03
N SER A 456 -12.70 -13.04 23.53
CA SER A 456 -13.90 -13.78 23.10
C SER A 456 -14.08 -13.61 21.61
N TYR A 457 -14.42 -14.69 20.93
CA TYR A 457 -14.59 -14.80 19.48
C TYR A 457 -15.97 -15.34 19.16
N THR A 458 -16.66 -14.73 18.20
CA THR A 458 -17.88 -15.33 17.62
C THR A 458 -17.49 -16.25 16.47
N LEU A 459 -18.14 -17.42 16.38
CA LEU A 459 -17.87 -18.44 15.37
C LEU A 459 -18.63 -18.22 14.06
N ASP A 460 -19.17 -17.02 13.87
CA ASP A 460 -19.93 -16.60 12.70
C ASP A 460 -19.08 -15.82 11.68
N ASN A 461 -17.75 -15.82 11.88
CA ASN A 461 -16.78 -15.08 11.08
C ASN A 461 -16.99 -13.55 11.09
N ARG A 462 -17.75 -13.01 12.05
CA ARG A 462 -17.94 -11.57 12.23
C ARG A 462 -16.94 -10.99 13.18
N THR A 463 -16.49 -9.76 12.88
CA THR A 463 -15.62 -9.03 13.79
C THR A 463 -16.40 -8.57 15.03
N THR A 464 -15.91 -8.95 16.20
CA THR A 464 -16.42 -8.52 17.50
C THR A 464 -15.43 -7.58 18.15
N TRP A 465 -15.90 -6.48 18.71
CA TRP A 465 -15.08 -5.48 19.41
C TRP A 465 -15.26 -5.62 20.92
N SER A 466 -14.16 -5.63 21.66
CA SER A 466 -14.23 -5.65 23.13
C SER A 466 -14.91 -4.39 23.69
N THR A 467 -14.77 -3.26 22.99
CA THR A 467 -15.46 -2.01 23.27
C THR A 467 -15.88 -1.38 21.93
N PRO A 468 -17.15 -1.43 21.53
CA PRO A 468 -17.61 -0.86 20.29
C PRO A 468 -17.27 0.63 20.15
N GLY A 469 -16.68 1.01 18.99
CA GLY A 469 -16.29 2.39 18.70
C GLY A 469 -14.96 2.85 19.27
N ASP A 470 -14.28 2.02 20.07
CA ASP A 470 -12.91 2.30 20.54
C ASP A 470 -11.89 1.69 19.57
N VAL A 471 -11.08 2.52 18.96
CA VAL A 471 -10.04 2.13 17.99
C VAL A 471 -8.96 1.23 18.57
N ASN A 472 -8.72 1.37 19.87
CA ASN A 472 -7.76 0.56 20.61
C ASN A 472 -8.41 -0.68 21.23
N ALA A 473 -9.71 -0.89 20.99
CA ALA A 473 -10.37 -2.11 21.42
C ALA A 473 -9.75 -3.34 20.75
N LEU A 474 -9.71 -4.43 21.49
CA LEU A 474 -9.40 -5.73 20.90
C LEU A 474 -10.54 -6.14 19.96
N LYS A 475 -10.21 -6.38 18.70
CA LYS A 475 -11.10 -6.90 17.68
C LYS A 475 -10.80 -8.38 17.48
N THR A 476 -11.81 -9.20 17.41
CA THR A 476 -11.68 -10.66 17.31
C THR A 476 -12.65 -11.21 16.27
N ARG A 477 -12.24 -12.26 15.57
CA ARG A 477 -13.05 -12.98 14.59
C ARG A 477 -12.64 -14.46 14.61
N ALA A 478 -13.55 -15.37 14.43
CA ALA A 478 -13.25 -16.78 14.32
C ALA A 478 -14.09 -17.47 13.24
N HIS A 479 -13.47 -18.46 12.59
CA HIS A 479 -14.15 -19.33 11.65
C HIS A 479 -13.55 -20.74 11.67
N TRP A 480 -14.28 -21.69 11.12
CA TRP A 480 -13.81 -23.05 10.89
C TRP A 480 -13.32 -23.21 9.45
N ASP A 481 -12.18 -23.87 9.29
CA ASP A 481 -11.71 -24.44 8.02
C ASP A 481 -11.56 -25.96 8.23
N GLY A 482 -12.56 -26.72 7.79
CA GLY A 482 -12.65 -28.13 8.08
C GLY A 482 -12.58 -28.43 9.58
N ALA A 483 -11.56 -29.15 10.04
CA ALA A 483 -11.34 -29.48 11.45
C ALA A 483 -10.46 -28.45 12.20
N LYS A 484 -10.02 -27.40 11.53
CA LYS A 484 -9.17 -26.36 12.11
C LYS A 484 -10.00 -25.13 12.54
N LEU A 485 -9.68 -24.60 13.68
CA LEU A 485 -10.27 -23.36 14.19
C LEU A 485 -9.29 -22.21 13.97
N HIS A 486 -9.70 -21.21 13.20
CA HIS A 486 -8.95 -19.99 12.96
C HIS A 486 -9.46 -18.89 13.90
N LEU A 487 -8.56 -18.30 14.67
CA LEU A 487 -8.83 -17.17 15.55
C LEU A 487 -8.02 -15.97 15.08
N HIS A 488 -8.69 -14.89 14.73
CA HIS A 488 -8.06 -13.63 14.33
C HIS A 488 -8.26 -12.61 15.43
N PHE A 489 -7.21 -11.86 15.78
CA PHE A 489 -7.28 -10.83 16.80
C PHE A 489 -6.39 -9.64 16.41
N LYS A 490 -6.90 -8.43 16.65
CA LYS A 490 -6.25 -7.18 16.29
C LYS A 490 -6.46 -6.13 17.39
N GLN A 491 -5.42 -5.37 17.70
CA GLN A 491 -5.50 -4.22 18.60
C GLN A 491 -4.54 -3.14 18.14
N GLY A 492 -5.07 -2.00 17.71
CA GLY A 492 -4.28 -0.96 17.07
C GLY A 492 -3.57 -1.49 15.82
N MET A 493 -2.24 -1.33 15.78
CA MET A 493 -1.39 -1.83 14.68
C MET A 493 -0.91 -3.27 14.87
N ASN A 494 -1.20 -3.88 16.00
CA ASN A 494 -0.83 -5.26 16.26
C ASN A 494 -1.94 -6.19 15.81
N TRP A 495 -1.62 -7.27 15.15
CA TRP A 495 -2.58 -8.30 14.81
C TRP A 495 -1.99 -9.70 15.01
N GLY A 496 -2.85 -10.70 15.16
CA GLY A 496 -2.46 -12.08 15.24
C GLY A 496 -3.52 -13.01 14.67
N ARG A 497 -3.05 -14.18 14.26
CA ARG A 497 -3.87 -15.30 13.86
C ARG A 497 -3.37 -16.57 14.53
N ASP A 498 -4.29 -17.32 15.13
CA ASP A 498 -4.06 -18.67 15.62
C ASP A 498 -4.81 -19.66 14.77
N VAL A 499 -4.15 -20.68 14.27
CA VAL A 499 -4.76 -21.84 13.66
C VAL A 499 -4.64 -23.01 14.61
N LEU A 500 -5.75 -23.46 15.16
CA LEU A 500 -5.83 -24.50 16.15
C LEU A 500 -6.20 -25.83 15.49
N SER A 501 -5.48 -26.90 15.84
CA SER A 501 -5.81 -28.27 15.45
C SER A 501 -5.61 -29.24 16.61
N LEU A 502 -6.42 -30.31 16.64
CA LEU A 502 -6.33 -31.36 17.65
C LEU A 502 -5.91 -32.69 17.01
N ASP A 503 -4.93 -33.34 17.62
CA ASP A 503 -4.57 -34.71 17.34
C ASP A 503 -4.56 -35.48 18.66
N GLY A 504 -5.65 -36.22 18.93
CA GLY A 504 -5.87 -36.88 20.20
C GLY A 504 -5.82 -35.91 21.39
N PRO A 505 -4.90 -36.12 22.37
CA PRO A 505 -4.76 -35.24 23.54
C PRO A 505 -3.91 -34.00 23.26
N THR A 506 -3.42 -33.83 22.06
CA THR A 506 -2.46 -32.77 21.71
C THR A 506 -3.16 -31.64 20.96
N LEU A 507 -3.04 -30.41 21.48
CA LEU A 507 -3.45 -29.19 20.79
C LEU A 507 -2.22 -28.57 20.10
N THR A 508 -2.31 -28.35 18.82
CA THR A 508 -1.32 -27.59 18.07
C THR A 508 -1.91 -26.22 17.72
N ILE A 509 -1.16 -25.16 18.02
CA ILE A 509 -1.50 -23.78 17.65
C ILE A 509 -0.37 -23.27 16.74
N VAL A 510 -0.70 -22.94 15.50
CA VAL A 510 0.19 -22.16 14.62
C VAL A 510 -0.22 -20.71 14.78
N ARG A 511 0.67 -19.91 15.35
CA ARG A 511 0.44 -18.50 15.67
C ARG A 511 1.26 -17.60 14.78
N ASP A 512 0.59 -16.73 14.05
CA ASP A 512 1.19 -15.61 13.34
C ASP A 512 0.92 -14.33 14.14
N LEU A 513 1.96 -13.57 14.42
CA LEU A 513 1.83 -12.26 15.08
C LEU A 513 2.57 -11.19 14.28
N GLU A 514 1.97 -10.01 14.20
CA GLU A 514 2.64 -8.80 13.75
C GLU A 514 2.52 -7.72 14.81
N SER A 515 3.64 -7.22 15.27
CA SER A 515 3.71 -6.17 16.28
C SER A 515 4.90 -5.27 16.02
N GLY A 516 4.68 -3.95 16.00
CA GLY A 516 5.73 -2.97 15.76
C GLY A 516 6.46 -3.14 14.41
N GLY A 517 5.78 -3.69 13.40
CA GLY A 517 6.34 -3.96 12.07
C GLY A 517 7.19 -5.23 11.98
N ALA A 518 7.32 -6.00 13.06
CA ALA A 518 7.96 -7.31 13.06
C ALA A 518 6.90 -8.42 13.01
N SER A 519 7.11 -9.38 12.13
CA SER A 519 6.26 -10.57 11.99
C SER A 519 6.95 -11.80 12.54
N THR A 520 6.20 -12.62 13.25
CA THR A 520 6.68 -13.90 13.78
C THR A 520 5.64 -15.00 13.52
N THR A 521 6.11 -16.17 13.11
CA THR A 521 5.28 -17.38 13.02
C THR A 521 5.85 -18.41 13.99
N ARG A 522 4.97 -19.02 14.77
CA ARG A 522 5.35 -20.08 15.71
C ARG A 522 4.36 -21.24 15.67
N THR A 523 4.90 -22.44 15.76
CA THR A 523 4.11 -23.64 16.02
C THR A 523 4.28 -24.01 17.49
N MET A 524 3.18 -24.08 18.21
CA MET A 524 3.14 -24.41 19.63
C MET A 524 2.36 -25.69 19.85
N THR A 525 2.92 -26.61 20.63
CA THR A 525 2.28 -27.87 20.99
C THR A 525 1.94 -27.84 22.47
N TYR A 526 0.70 -28.16 22.80
CA TYR A 526 0.16 -28.17 24.15
C TYR A 526 -0.40 -29.55 24.51
N THR A 527 -0.34 -29.90 25.77
CA THR A 527 -1.05 -31.03 26.34
C THR A 527 -2.15 -30.54 27.29
N ARG A 528 -3.24 -31.29 27.36
CA ARG A 528 -4.33 -30.97 28.27
C ARG A 528 -3.86 -31.15 29.72
N THR A 529 -4.15 -30.18 30.57
CA THR A 529 -4.00 -30.35 32.01
C THR A 529 -5.25 -30.99 32.56
N SER A 530 -5.08 -32.00 33.40
CA SER A 530 -6.16 -32.71 34.06
C SER A 530 -6.95 -31.79 34.98
#